data_591223ca09910a6e42b4874c31fa09fa
#
_entry.id   591223ca09910a6e42b4874c31fa09fa
#
_cell.length_a   1.000
_cell.length_b   1.000
_cell.length_c   1.000
_cell.angle_alpha   90.00
_cell.angle_beta   90.00
_cell.angle_gamma   90.00
#
_symmetry.space_group_name_H-M   'P 1'
#
loop_
_entity.id
_entity.type
_entity.pdbx_description
1 polymer ?
#
loop_
_entity_poly.entity_id
_entity_poly.type
_entity_poly.pdbx_seq_one_letter_code
_entity_poly.pdbx_strand_id
1 'polypeptide(L)'
;HGNLAFPVGAYQEDFLVDLVPWHWHEEFETVIITEGLSHVHVENTILPLRAGEMLFINSGILHSLNNGLPEPSFGCSVVFHPRILGDLDTVFWKNYAAPLLQDKRLRFQHFSPDIPWQKEFIDHLATAWDAVACEPADYENEVRYHLTKAISLLLTHYTPFGEVASTHESVAAERTKLMLQYIQAHYSEELTLEQIAASAAVSKSMCLRYFRQIIDTTPIRYLLRYRIEKAAGLLLSTEKKAGEIATICGFSDISYF
;
A
#
# COMPACT_ATOMS: atom_id res chain seq x y z
N HIS A 1 -4.63 -9.80 -2.63
CA HIS A 1 -5.87 -9.05 -2.89
C HIS A 1 -6.69 -9.79 -3.94
N GLY A 2 -8.03 -9.92 -3.72
CA GLY A 2 -8.85 -10.80 -4.54
C GLY A 2 -8.45 -12.28 -4.38
N ASN A 3 -8.64 -13.07 -5.43
CA ASN A 3 -8.24 -14.48 -5.49
C ASN A 3 -7.48 -14.78 -6.81
N LEU A 4 -6.95 -16.00 -6.95
CA LEU A 4 -6.16 -16.36 -8.15
C LEU A 4 -6.95 -16.28 -9.46
N ALA A 5 -8.27 -16.51 -9.43
CA ALA A 5 -9.12 -16.46 -10.62
C ALA A 5 -9.54 -15.03 -10.96
N PHE A 6 -9.70 -14.18 -9.94
CA PHE A 6 -10.05 -12.76 -10.09
C PHE A 6 -9.21 -11.92 -9.10
N PRO A 7 -8.02 -11.49 -9.50
CA PRO A 7 -7.05 -10.85 -8.61
C PRO A 7 -7.31 -9.34 -8.48
N VAL A 8 -8.52 -8.99 -8.03
CA VAL A 8 -8.95 -7.60 -7.75
C VAL A 8 -9.62 -7.56 -6.40
N GLY A 9 -9.28 -6.58 -5.59
CA GLY A 9 -9.92 -6.28 -4.30
C GLY A 9 -10.37 -4.82 -4.25
N ALA A 10 -11.54 -4.57 -3.66
CA ALA A 10 -12.04 -3.26 -3.36
C ALA A 10 -12.17 -3.11 -1.85
N TYR A 11 -11.70 -1.97 -1.32
CA TYR A 11 -11.67 -1.69 0.11
C TYR A 11 -12.26 -0.29 0.36
N GLN A 12 -12.91 -0.15 1.50
CA GLN A 12 -13.36 1.14 2.02
C GLN A 12 -12.69 1.35 3.36
N GLU A 13 -12.09 2.50 3.56
CA GLU A 13 -11.32 2.83 4.75
C GLU A 13 -11.88 4.09 5.42
N ASP A 14 -11.96 4.03 6.75
CA ASP A 14 -12.05 5.18 7.63
C ASP A 14 -10.64 5.46 8.17
N PHE A 15 -9.94 6.42 7.59
CA PHE A 15 -8.54 6.70 7.94
C PHE A 15 -8.32 7.27 9.34
N LEU A 16 -9.38 7.55 10.09
CA LEU A 16 -9.27 7.87 11.51
C LEU A 16 -9.06 6.61 12.36
N VAL A 17 -9.64 5.49 11.94
CA VAL A 17 -9.66 4.21 12.66
C VAL A 17 -8.80 3.17 11.96
N ASP A 18 -8.90 3.09 10.63
CA ASP A 18 -8.23 2.11 9.80
C ASP A 18 -6.83 2.60 9.43
N LEU A 19 -5.86 2.21 10.23
CA LEU A 19 -4.46 2.48 9.93
C LEU A 19 -3.94 1.38 9.01
N VAL A 20 -3.69 1.71 7.73
CA VAL A 20 -3.00 0.79 6.83
C VAL A 20 -1.49 0.94 7.05
N PRO A 21 -0.84 -0.04 7.69
CA PRO A 21 0.58 0.05 8.02
C PRO A 21 1.47 0.05 6.78
N TRP A 22 2.74 0.38 6.93
CA TRP A 22 3.72 0.27 5.87
C TRP A 22 3.78 -1.15 5.30
N HIS A 23 3.46 -1.26 3.98
CA HIS A 23 3.44 -2.50 3.25
C HIS A 23 3.78 -2.26 1.76
N TRP A 24 3.88 -3.33 1.01
CA TRP A 24 4.00 -3.35 -0.44
C TRP A 24 3.46 -4.68 -0.95
N HIS A 25 3.08 -4.73 -2.19
CA HIS A 25 2.56 -5.92 -2.87
C HIS A 25 2.86 -5.83 -4.38
N GLU A 26 2.64 -6.91 -5.10
CA GLU A 26 2.88 -6.99 -6.55
C GLU A 26 1.75 -6.37 -7.37
N GLU A 27 0.64 -6.03 -6.73
CA GLU A 27 -0.50 -5.38 -7.34
C GLU A 27 -0.23 -3.90 -7.59
N PHE A 28 -1.00 -3.31 -8.50
CA PHE A 28 -1.26 -1.88 -8.55
C PHE A 28 -2.32 -1.52 -7.51
N GLU A 29 -2.22 -0.35 -6.93
CA GLU A 29 -3.23 0.18 -6.02
C GLU A 29 -3.66 1.57 -6.44
N THR A 30 -4.95 1.86 -6.29
CA THR A 30 -5.50 3.21 -6.42
C THR A 30 -6.26 3.55 -5.16
N VAL A 31 -6.02 4.74 -4.63
CA VAL A 31 -6.71 5.26 -3.43
C VAL A 31 -7.39 6.56 -3.80
N ILE A 32 -8.70 6.64 -3.65
CA ILE A 32 -9.48 7.88 -3.77
C ILE A 32 -9.95 8.33 -2.40
N ILE A 33 -9.80 9.61 -2.11
CA ILE A 33 -10.43 10.21 -0.92
C ILE A 33 -11.84 10.63 -1.26
N THR A 34 -12.82 10.12 -0.53
CA THR A 34 -14.24 10.44 -0.72
C THR A 34 -14.68 11.62 0.13
N GLU A 35 -14.11 11.74 1.34
CA GLU A 35 -14.38 12.84 2.27
C GLU A 35 -13.11 13.24 3.03
N GLY A 36 -12.97 14.55 3.30
CA GLY A 36 -11.90 15.10 4.13
C GLY A 36 -10.57 15.25 3.41
N LEU A 37 -9.51 15.13 4.19
CA LEU A 37 -8.11 15.20 3.77
C LEU A 37 -7.35 14.04 4.40
N SER A 38 -6.60 13.30 3.62
CA SER A 38 -5.73 12.23 4.11
C SER A 38 -4.30 12.39 3.63
N HIS A 39 -3.36 11.81 4.35
CA HIS A 39 -1.96 11.72 3.95
C HIS A 39 -1.63 10.29 3.51
N VAL A 40 -1.25 10.13 2.26
CA VAL A 40 -0.70 8.87 1.74
C VAL A 40 0.82 8.98 1.74
N HIS A 41 1.45 8.04 2.42
CA HIS A 41 2.90 7.95 2.46
C HIS A 41 3.37 6.97 1.39
N VAL A 42 4.20 7.43 0.48
CA VAL A 42 4.84 6.61 -0.54
C VAL A 42 6.35 6.77 -0.41
N GLU A 43 7.01 5.73 0.10
CA GLU A 43 8.43 5.76 0.45
C GLU A 43 8.78 7.00 1.30
N ASN A 44 9.66 7.89 0.86
CA ASN A 44 10.06 9.12 1.57
C ASN A 44 9.17 10.34 1.27
N THR A 45 8.04 10.14 0.59
CA THR A 45 7.13 11.22 0.17
C THR A 45 5.81 11.13 0.92
N ILE A 46 5.33 12.27 1.42
CA ILE A 46 4.00 12.42 2.02
C ILE A 46 3.14 13.21 1.05
N LEU A 47 2.02 12.63 0.64
CA LEU A 47 1.10 13.20 -0.33
C LEU A 47 -0.23 13.53 0.35
N PRO A 48 -0.56 14.82 0.52
CA PRO A 48 -1.90 15.20 0.95
C PRO A 48 -2.88 14.96 -0.20
N LEU A 49 -3.95 14.21 0.05
CA LEU A 49 -5.04 13.99 -0.89
C LEU A 49 -6.33 14.54 -0.31
N ARG A 50 -7.04 15.35 -1.09
CA ARG A 50 -8.36 15.89 -0.76
C ARG A 50 -9.47 15.05 -1.35
N ALA A 51 -10.68 15.26 -0.84
CA ALA A 51 -11.87 14.64 -1.41
C ALA A 51 -11.96 14.86 -2.94
N GLY A 52 -12.20 13.77 -3.67
CA GLY A 52 -12.20 13.69 -5.13
C GLY A 52 -10.83 13.44 -5.77
N GLU A 53 -9.73 13.62 -5.07
CA GLU A 53 -8.38 13.31 -5.59
C GLU A 53 -8.05 11.83 -5.40
N MET A 54 -7.24 11.30 -6.31
CA MET A 54 -6.82 9.90 -6.32
C MET A 54 -5.29 9.78 -6.46
N LEU A 55 -4.75 8.74 -5.86
CA LEU A 55 -3.38 8.32 -6.05
C LEU A 55 -3.35 6.92 -6.68
N PHE A 56 -2.58 6.77 -7.74
CA PHE A 56 -2.16 5.46 -8.26
C PHE A 56 -0.78 5.14 -7.69
N ILE A 57 -0.60 3.94 -7.16
CA ILE A 57 0.65 3.41 -6.62
C ILE A 57 1.05 2.20 -7.45
N ASN A 58 2.29 2.22 -7.97
CA ASN A 58 2.78 1.14 -8.82
C ASN A 58 3.16 -0.10 -8.00
N SER A 59 3.25 -1.23 -8.68
CA SER A 59 3.64 -2.52 -8.11
C SER A 59 4.98 -2.43 -7.35
N GLY A 60 5.03 -3.08 -6.21
CA GLY A 60 6.24 -3.19 -5.39
C GLY A 60 6.66 -1.91 -4.66
N ILE A 61 5.88 -0.84 -4.70
CA ILE A 61 6.22 0.42 -4.03
C ILE A 61 5.79 0.37 -2.56
N LEU A 62 6.71 0.72 -1.66
CA LEU A 62 6.44 0.78 -0.22
C LEU A 62 5.57 1.98 0.11
N HIS A 63 4.42 1.74 0.74
CA HIS A 63 3.45 2.78 1.06
C HIS A 63 2.68 2.49 2.35
N SER A 64 2.01 3.51 2.87
CA SER A 64 1.08 3.41 3.99
C SER A 64 -0.01 4.47 3.88
N LEU A 65 -1.19 4.16 4.39
CA LEU A 65 -2.31 5.08 4.45
C LEU A 65 -2.54 5.42 5.92
N ASN A 66 -2.33 6.68 6.25
CA ASN A 66 -2.46 7.14 7.62
C ASN A 66 -2.88 8.61 7.58
N ASN A 67 -4.05 8.92 8.14
CA ASN A 67 -4.50 10.30 8.15
C ASN A 67 -3.51 11.21 8.91
N GLY A 68 -2.99 10.76 10.06
CA GLY A 68 -2.14 11.58 10.93
C GLY A 68 -2.83 12.87 11.42
N LEU A 69 -4.06 13.10 11.01
CA LEU A 69 -4.88 14.27 11.31
C LEU A 69 -6.03 13.87 12.26
N PRO A 70 -6.46 14.78 13.14
CA PRO A 70 -7.57 14.51 14.08
C PRO A 70 -8.94 14.55 13.40
N GLU A 71 -9.04 14.96 12.15
CA GLU A 71 -10.29 15.10 11.42
C GLU A 71 -10.63 13.82 10.67
N PRO A 72 -11.91 13.41 10.63
CA PRO A 72 -12.35 12.25 9.88
C PRO A 72 -12.04 12.39 8.38
N SER A 73 -11.61 11.30 7.78
CA SER A 73 -11.38 11.24 6.35
C SER A 73 -11.69 9.82 5.88
N PHE A 74 -12.42 9.72 4.78
CA PHE A 74 -12.87 8.46 4.21
C PHE A 74 -12.31 8.28 2.81
N GLY A 75 -12.09 7.04 2.42
CA GLY A 75 -11.62 6.72 1.08
C GLY A 75 -11.96 5.31 0.66
N CYS A 76 -11.68 5.05 -0.60
CA CYS A 76 -11.83 3.75 -1.22
C CYS A 76 -10.54 3.39 -1.97
N SER A 77 -10.16 2.11 -1.94
CA SER A 77 -9.06 1.62 -2.75
C SER A 77 -9.48 0.46 -3.66
N VAL A 78 -8.85 0.40 -4.83
CA VAL A 78 -8.88 -0.75 -5.73
C VAL A 78 -7.46 -1.27 -5.84
N VAL A 79 -7.27 -2.52 -5.43
CA VAL A 79 -6.00 -3.22 -5.51
C VAL A 79 -6.13 -4.33 -6.54
N PHE A 80 -5.32 -4.32 -7.60
CA PHE A 80 -5.44 -5.29 -8.68
C PHE A 80 -4.10 -5.75 -9.22
N HIS A 81 -3.97 -7.07 -9.38
CA HIS A 81 -2.76 -7.64 -9.94
C HIS A 81 -2.69 -7.34 -11.46
N PRO A 82 -1.53 -6.95 -12.00
CA PRO A 82 -1.37 -6.61 -13.42
C PRO A 82 -1.88 -7.68 -14.41
N ARG A 83 -1.95 -8.94 -14.00
CA ARG A 83 -2.49 -10.04 -14.82
C ARG A 83 -3.97 -9.89 -15.18
N ILE A 84 -4.75 -9.08 -14.47
CA ILE A 84 -6.12 -8.79 -14.87
C ILE A 84 -6.21 -8.13 -16.26
N LEU A 85 -5.16 -7.41 -16.65
CA LEU A 85 -5.05 -6.77 -17.96
C LEU A 85 -4.69 -7.76 -19.06
N GLY A 86 -4.04 -8.87 -18.72
CA GLY A 86 -3.62 -9.92 -19.65
C GLY A 86 -2.45 -10.74 -19.13
N ASP A 87 -2.33 -11.99 -19.58
CA ASP A 87 -1.22 -12.85 -19.20
C ASP A 87 0.10 -12.44 -19.85
N LEU A 88 1.23 -12.86 -19.26
CA LEU A 88 2.61 -12.48 -19.59
C LEU A 88 2.98 -12.52 -21.09
N ASP A 89 2.45 -13.49 -21.83
CA ASP A 89 2.77 -13.68 -23.26
C ASP A 89 1.79 -12.97 -24.20
N THR A 90 0.79 -12.28 -23.66
CA THR A 90 -0.23 -11.60 -24.47
C THR A 90 0.19 -10.22 -24.91
N VAL A 91 -0.43 -9.73 -26.00
CA VAL A 91 -0.29 -8.34 -26.44
C VAL A 91 -0.78 -7.36 -25.37
N PHE A 92 -1.78 -7.76 -24.59
CA PHE A 92 -2.33 -6.93 -23.50
C PHE A 92 -1.28 -6.71 -22.40
N TRP A 93 -0.60 -7.77 -21.95
CA TRP A 93 0.50 -7.60 -21.00
C TRP A 93 1.59 -6.66 -21.54
N LYS A 94 2.05 -6.91 -22.75
CA LYS A 94 3.13 -6.13 -23.37
C LYS A 94 2.79 -4.66 -23.53
N ASN A 95 1.52 -4.34 -23.80
CA ASN A 95 1.10 -2.96 -24.10
C ASN A 95 0.56 -2.21 -22.87
N TYR A 96 0.06 -2.90 -21.84
CA TYR A 96 -0.63 -2.25 -20.72
C TYR A 96 0.08 -2.47 -19.37
N ALA A 97 0.51 -3.67 -19.05
CA ALA A 97 1.13 -3.96 -17.75
C ALA A 97 2.64 -3.73 -17.76
N ALA A 98 3.35 -4.31 -18.72
CA ALA A 98 4.81 -4.28 -18.77
C ALA A 98 5.40 -2.86 -18.81
N PRO A 99 4.85 -1.87 -19.55
CA PRO A 99 5.38 -0.51 -19.54
C PRO A 99 5.37 0.14 -18.18
N LEU A 100 4.30 -0.05 -17.39
CA LEU A 100 4.18 0.50 -16.04
C LEU A 100 5.15 -0.18 -15.06
N LEU A 101 5.24 -1.51 -15.13
CA LEU A 101 6.12 -2.30 -14.27
C LEU A 101 7.61 -2.04 -14.53
N GLN A 102 7.99 -1.69 -15.77
CA GLN A 102 9.36 -1.46 -16.18
C GLN A 102 9.81 0.00 -15.98
N ASP A 103 8.90 0.96 -15.95
CA ASP A 103 9.27 2.36 -15.74
C ASP A 103 9.50 2.65 -14.24
N LYS A 104 10.75 2.62 -13.83
CA LYS A 104 11.17 2.91 -12.45
C LYS A 104 10.92 4.36 -11.99
N ARG A 105 10.53 5.25 -12.90
CA ARG A 105 10.15 6.64 -12.58
C ARG A 105 8.70 6.73 -12.13
N LEU A 106 7.84 5.84 -12.65
CA LEU A 106 6.46 5.75 -12.21
C LEU A 106 6.38 4.95 -10.91
N ARG A 107 6.56 5.61 -9.81
CA ARG A 107 6.35 5.02 -8.47
C ARG A 107 4.91 5.23 -8.02
N PHE A 108 4.40 6.41 -8.26
CA PHE A 108 3.01 6.81 -8.04
C PHE A 108 2.63 7.92 -9.02
N GLN A 109 1.31 8.16 -9.18
CA GLN A 109 0.77 9.28 -9.94
C GLN A 109 -0.44 9.85 -9.20
N HIS A 110 -0.41 11.16 -8.94
CA HIS A 110 -1.53 11.89 -8.40
C HIS A 110 -2.51 12.30 -9.51
N PHE A 111 -3.80 12.22 -9.22
CA PHE A 111 -4.89 12.60 -10.12
C PHE A 111 -5.81 13.60 -9.45
N SER A 112 -6.11 14.68 -10.16
CA SER A 112 -7.08 15.71 -9.78
C SER A 112 -8.31 15.65 -10.68
N PRO A 113 -9.52 15.75 -10.13
CA PRO A 113 -10.75 15.80 -10.94
C PRO A 113 -10.87 17.08 -11.79
N ASP A 114 -10.03 18.07 -11.54
CA ASP A 114 -10.01 19.33 -12.31
C ASP A 114 -9.42 19.18 -13.73
N ILE A 115 -8.70 18.10 -13.97
CA ILE A 115 -8.07 17.80 -15.26
C ILE A 115 -8.93 16.75 -16.00
N PRO A 116 -9.47 17.02 -17.19
CA PRO A 116 -10.48 16.16 -17.83
C PRO A 116 -10.09 14.68 -17.96
N TRP A 117 -8.88 14.35 -18.46
CA TRP A 117 -8.46 12.97 -18.60
C TRP A 117 -8.18 12.27 -17.26
N GLN A 118 -7.77 13.04 -16.24
CA GLN A 118 -7.56 12.51 -14.90
C GLN A 118 -8.90 12.23 -14.22
N LYS A 119 -9.89 13.09 -14.44
CA LYS A 119 -11.27 12.82 -14.01
C LYS A 119 -11.81 11.55 -14.64
N GLU A 120 -11.61 11.35 -15.95
CA GLU A 120 -12.02 10.13 -16.65
C GLU A 120 -11.33 8.88 -16.05
N PHE A 121 -10.05 8.99 -15.72
CA PHE A 121 -9.32 7.93 -14.99
C PHE A 121 -9.98 7.62 -13.65
N ILE A 122 -10.27 8.65 -12.83
CA ILE A 122 -10.93 8.52 -11.53
C ILE A 122 -12.32 7.86 -11.70
N ASP A 123 -13.12 8.31 -12.66
CA ASP A 123 -14.46 7.79 -12.92
C ASP A 123 -14.42 6.29 -13.27
N HIS A 124 -13.45 5.86 -14.07
CA HIS A 124 -13.25 4.44 -14.39
C HIS A 124 -12.89 3.61 -13.15
N LEU A 125 -12.02 4.09 -12.29
CA LEU A 125 -11.64 3.38 -11.06
C LEU A 125 -12.79 3.34 -10.03
N ALA A 126 -13.54 4.42 -9.91
CA ALA A 126 -14.74 4.45 -9.05
C ALA A 126 -15.79 3.42 -9.52
N THR A 127 -16.05 3.34 -10.84
CA THR A 127 -16.97 2.33 -11.40
C THR A 127 -16.44 0.91 -11.19
N ALA A 128 -15.14 0.67 -11.33
CA ALA A 128 -14.55 -0.63 -11.04
C ALA A 128 -14.70 -1.00 -9.56
N TRP A 129 -14.52 -0.04 -8.65
CA TRP A 129 -14.73 -0.24 -7.22
C TRP A 129 -16.17 -0.62 -6.91
N ASP A 130 -17.15 0.14 -7.42
CA ASP A 130 -18.58 -0.13 -7.25
C ASP A 130 -18.95 -1.53 -7.76
N ALA A 131 -18.43 -1.93 -8.93
CA ALA A 131 -18.68 -3.24 -9.50
C ALA A 131 -18.12 -4.38 -8.64
N VAL A 132 -16.90 -4.23 -8.07
CA VAL A 132 -16.35 -5.23 -7.14
C VAL A 132 -17.13 -5.26 -5.81
N ALA A 133 -17.55 -4.10 -5.31
CA ALA A 133 -18.26 -4.01 -4.02
C ALA A 133 -19.68 -4.56 -4.07
N CYS A 134 -20.38 -4.42 -5.22
CA CYS A 134 -21.79 -4.82 -5.39
C CYS A 134 -21.97 -6.17 -6.09
N GLU A 135 -20.96 -6.66 -6.79
CA GLU A 135 -20.95 -7.93 -7.55
C GLU A 135 -22.23 -8.13 -8.44
N PRO A 136 -22.60 -7.17 -9.30
CA PRO A 136 -23.70 -7.39 -10.25
C PRO A 136 -23.35 -8.50 -11.24
N ALA A 137 -24.36 -8.99 -11.98
CA ALA A 137 -24.09 -10.00 -13.02
C ALA A 137 -23.04 -9.47 -14.01
N ASP A 138 -22.04 -10.28 -14.36
CA ASP A 138 -20.94 -9.96 -15.29
C ASP A 138 -19.97 -8.86 -14.79
N TYR A 139 -19.91 -8.65 -13.46
CA TYR A 139 -19.07 -7.60 -12.86
C TYR A 139 -17.58 -7.79 -13.17
N GLU A 140 -17.09 -9.00 -13.33
CA GLU A 140 -15.68 -9.27 -13.66
C GLU A 140 -15.28 -8.66 -15.02
N ASN A 141 -16.17 -8.72 -16.02
CA ASN A 141 -15.93 -8.08 -17.32
C ASN A 141 -16.00 -6.54 -17.22
N GLU A 142 -16.95 -6.02 -16.45
CA GLU A 142 -17.07 -4.59 -16.19
C GLU A 142 -15.82 -4.03 -15.51
N VAL A 143 -15.38 -4.69 -14.44
CA VAL A 143 -14.14 -4.34 -13.72
C VAL A 143 -12.94 -4.36 -14.65
N ARG A 144 -12.76 -5.45 -15.41
CA ARG A 144 -11.64 -5.58 -16.34
C ARG A 144 -11.67 -4.49 -17.42
N TYR A 145 -12.84 -4.16 -17.95
CA TYR A 145 -13.01 -3.09 -18.93
C TYR A 145 -12.56 -1.75 -18.35
N HIS A 146 -13.05 -1.38 -17.18
CA HIS A 146 -12.74 -0.10 -16.55
C HIS A 146 -11.27 0.00 -16.14
N LEU A 147 -10.68 -1.05 -15.56
CA LEU A 147 -9.25 -1.10 -15.26
C LEU A 147 -8.38 -0.94 -16.53
N THR A 148 -8.75 -1.63 -17.62
CA THR A 148 -8.03 -1.52 -18.89
C THR A 148 -8.11 -0.11 -19.47
N LYS A 149 -9.28 0.55 -19.39
CA LYS A 149 -9.47 1.94 -19.82
C LYS A 149 -8.66 2.91 -19.00
N ALA A 150 -8.69 2.80 -17.68
CA ALA A 150 -7.90 3.64 -16.79
C ALA A 150 -6.38 3.51 -17.09
N ILE A 151 -5.88 2.29 -17.22
CA ILE A 151 -4.46 2.07 -17.56
C ILE A 151 -4.12 2.61 -18.95
N SER A 152 -5.03 2.51 -19.93
CA SER A 152 -4.83 3.11 -21.27
C SER A 152 -4.72 4.63 -21.21
N LEU A 153 -5.58 5.29 -20.42
CA LEU A 153 -5.50 6.73 -20.17
C LEU A 153 -4.16 7.11 -19.49
N LEU A 154 -3.78 6.39 -18.45
CA LEU A 154 -2.50 6.62 -17.80
C LEU A 154 -1.35 6.52 -18.78
N LEU A 155 -1.25 5.45 -19.56
CA LEU A 155 -0.17 5.25 -20.54
C LEU A 155 -0.16 6.32 -21.67
N THR A 156 -1.33 6.82 -22.03
CA THR A 156 -1.47 7.84 -23.10
C THR A 156 -0.99 9.22 -22.64
N HIS A 157 -1.27 9.55 -21.38
CA HIS A 157 -1.05 10.90 -20.86
C HIS A 157 0.13 10.99 -19.89
N TYR A 158 0.58 9.85 -19.35
CA TYR A 158 1.73 9.85 -18.46
C TYR A 158 2.98 10.29 -19.20
N THR A 159 3.49 11.41 -18.76
CA THR A 159 4.83 11.89 -19.13
C THR A 159 5.75 11.60 -17.96
N PRO A 160 6.83 10.83 -18.14
CA PRO A 160 7.78 10.60 -17.08
C PRO A 160 8.27 11.93 -16.51
N PHE A 161 7.86 12.23 -15.30
CA PHE A 161 8.27 13.45 -14.60
C PHE A 161 9.21 13.10 -13.45
N GLY A 162 10.33 13.78 -13.37
CA GLY A 162 11.32 13.57 -12.31
C GLY A 162 12.49 12.67 -12.73
N GLU A 163 13.49 12.67 -11.89
CA GLU A 163 14.65 11.81 -12.02
C GLU A 163 14.27 10.36 -11.61
N VAL A 164 14.88 9.37 -12.24
CA VAL A 164 14.87 8.01 -11.71
C VAL A 164 15.35 8.10 -10.27
N ALA A 165 14.60 7.53 -9.31
CA ALA A 165 15.02 7.47 -7.92
C ALA A 165 16.51 7.14 -7.87
N SER A 166 17.28 7.92 -7.13
CA SER A 166 18.72 7.71 -7.06
C SER A 166 18.98 6.25 -6.66
N THR A 167 20.07 5.68 -7.14
CA THR A 167 20.45 4.30 -6.77
C THR A 167 20.44 4.13 -5.24
N HIS A 168 20.78 5.19 -4.51
CA HIS A 168 20.78 5.20 -3.06
C HIS A 168 19.36 5.13 -2.46
N GLU A 169 18.38 5.82 -3.01
CA GLU A 169 16.98 5.79 -2.54
C GLU A 169 16.34 4.44 -2.83
N SER A 170 16.55 3.90 -4.03
CA SER A 170 16.08 2.55 -4.38
C SER A 170 16.67 1.48 -3.46
N VAL A 171 17.97 1.56 -3.15
CA VAL A 171 18.63 0.64 -2.20
C VAL A 171 18.07 0.81 -0.80
N ALA A 172 17.82 2.05 -0.36
CA ALA A 172 17.24 2.30 0.96
C ALA A 172 15.83 1.68 1.10
N ALA A 173 14.98 1.86 0.10
CA ALA A 173 13.64 1.28 0.06
C ALA A 173 13.69 -0.26 0.10
N GLU A 174 14.52 -0.89 -0.74
CA GLU A 174 14.66 -2.35 -0.76
C GLU A 174 15.21 -2.91 0.56
N ARG A 175 16.20 -2.25 1.16
CA ARG A 175 16.72 -2.65 2.47
C ARG A 175 15.67 -2.49 3.57
N THR A 176 14.86 -1.44 3.49
CA THR A 176 13.76 -1.23 4.44
C THR A 176 12.70 -2.34 4.32
N LYS A 177 12.32 -2.73 3.10
CA LYS A 177 11.41 -3.86 2.88
C LYS A 177 11.92 -5.15 3.53
N LEU A 178 13.19 -5.50 3.33
CA LEU A 178 13.78 -6.69 3.95
C LEU A 178 13.70 -6.64 5.48
N MET A 179 13.97 -5.48 6.08
CA MET A 179 13.85 -5.30 7.53
C MET A 179 12.40 -5.40 8.01
N LEU A 180 11.46 -4.84 7.26
CA LEU A 180 10.03 -4.95 7.58
C LEU A 180 9.53 -6.39 7.47
N GLN A 181 9.90 -7.11 6.40
CA GLN A 181 9.58 -8.54 6.26
C GLN A 181 10.11 -9.35 7.44
N TYR A 182 11.34 -9.10 7.86
CA TYR A 182 11.93 -9.78 9.00
C TYR A 182 11.15 -9.50 10.28
N ILE A 183 10.82 -8.23 10.56
CA ILE A 183 10.00 -7.87 11.72
C ILE A 183 8.63 -8.56 11.66
N GLN A 184 7.95 -8.53 10.52
CA GLN A 184 6.62 -9.11 10.33
C GLN A 184 6.62 -10.65 10.46
N ALA A 185 7.69 -11.32 10.03
CA ALA A 185 7.84 -12.77 10.16
C ALA A 185 8.16 -13.22 11.60
N HIS A 186 8.84 -12.37 12.38
CA HIS A 186 9.37 -12.72 13.69
C HIS A 186 8.81 -11.85 14.84
N TYR A 187 7.70 -11.12 14.61
CA TYR A 187 7.18 -10.14 15.57
C TYR A 187 6.84 -10.72 16.95
N SER A 188 6.50 -12.00 17.02
CA SER A 188 6.20 -12.70 18.28
C SER A 188 7.45 -13.11 19.09
N GLU A 189 8.63 -13.00 18.48
CA GLU A 189 9.91 -13.36 19.10
C GLU A 189 10.59 -12.14 19.74
N GLU A 190 11.57 -12.37 20.56
CA GLU A 190 12.43 -11.28 21.07
C GLU A 190 13.36 -10.81 19.95
N LEU A 191 13.10 -9.60 19.43
CA LEU A 191 13.86 -9.01 18.35
C LEU A 191 14.75 -7.87 18.83
N THR A 192 16.02 -7.93 18.42
CA THR A 192 17.00 -6.88 18.66
C THR A 192 17.23 -6.01 17.42
N LEU A 193 17.71 -4.79 17.62
CA LEU A 193 18.11 -3.91 16.51
C LEU A 193 19.19 -4.54 15.62
N GLU A 194 20.09 -5.32 16.22
CA GLU A 194 21.14 -6.08 15.53
C GLU A 194 20.57 -7.09 14.53
N GLN A 195 19.58 -7.88 14.96
CA GLN A 195 18.95 -8.89 14.12
C GLN A 195 18.19 -8.23 12.95
N ILE A 196 17.45 -7.15 13.22
CA ILE A 196 16.73 -6.40 12.20
C ILE A 196 17.73 -5.79 11.19
N ALA A 197 18.82 -5.18 11.62
CA ALA A 197 19.83 -4.64 10.73
C ALA A 197 20.54 -5.73 9.90
N ALA A 198 20.84 -6.87 10.53
CA ALA A 198 21.48 -8.00 9.87
C ALA A 198 20.60 -8.62 8.76
N SER A 199 19.27 -8.64 8.92
CA SER A 199 18.34 -9.19 7.91
C SER A 199 18.45 -8.48 6.55
N ALA A 200 18.86 -7.21 6.56
CA ALA A 200 19.10 -6.42 5.36
C ALA A 200 20.58 -6.18 5.04
N ALA A 201 21.49 -6.87 5.72
CA ALA A 201 22.95 -6.70 5.60
C ALA A 201 23.40 -5.22 5.73
N VAL A 202 22.88 -4.52 6.74
CA VAL A 202 23.22 -3.12 7.05
C VAL A 202 23.71 -2.97 8.49
N SER A 203 24.41 -1.87 8.81
CA SER A 203 24.76 -1.53 10.18
C SER A 203 23.55 -1.04 10.97
N LYS A 204 23.59 -1.08 12.30
CA LYS A 204 22.54 -0.52 13.17
C LYS A 204 22.25 0.94 12.89
N SER A 205 23.28 1.75 12.69
CA SER A 205 23.11 3.17 12.35
C SER A 205 22.44 3.38 11.00
N MET A 206 22.72 2.54 10.01
CA MET A 206 22.06 2.55 8.73
C MET A 206 20.59 2.11 8.82
N CYS A 207 20.33 1.05 9.58
CA CYS A 207 18.97 0.58 9.89
C CYS A 207 18.13 1.71 10.52
N LEU A 208 18.61 2.37 11.56
CA LEU A 208 17.94 3.51 12.18
C LEU A 208 17.72 4.66 11.19
N ARG A 209 18.70 4.94 10.32
CA ARG A 209 18.58 5.99 9.31
C ARG A 209 17.50 5.68 8.30
N TYR A 210 17.47 4.48 7.75
CA TYR A 210 16.46 4.07 6.76
C TYR A 210 15.05 4.07 7.34
N PHE A 211 14.87 3.56 8.55
CA PHE A 211 13.57 3.61 9.23
C PHE A 211 13.09 5.05 9.46
N ARG A 212 13.98 5.96 9.87
CA ARG A 212 13.61 7.38 10.03
C ARG A 212 13.27 8.05 8.71
N GLN A 213 14.04 7.79 7.65
CA GLN A 213 13.86 8.44 6.36
C GLN A 213 12.59 7.97 5.63
N ILE A 214 12.24 6.68 5.72
CA ILE A 214 11.19 6.07 4.91
C ILE A 214 9.90 5.87 5.71
N ILE A 215 10.01 5.48 6.99
CA ILE A 215 8.86 5.08 7.84
C ILE A 215 8.59 6.12 8.93
N ASP A 216 9.43 7.13 9.06
CA ASP A 216 9.37 8.18 10.10
C ASP A 216 9.26 7.62 11.54
N THR A 217 9.89 6.48 11.79
CA THR A 217 9.93 5.87 13.13
C THR A 217 11.25 5.13 13.38
N THR A 218 11.33 4.37 14.47
CA THR A 218 12.45 3.46 14.73
C THR A 218 12.01 2.00 14.55
N PRO A 219 12.95 1.06 14.24
CA PRO A 219 12.62 -0.35 14.08
C PRO A 219 11.86 -0.95 15.27
N ILE A 220 12.28 -0.62 16.49
CA ILE A 220 11.64 -1.14 17.70
C ILE A 220 10.24 -0.52 17.93
N ARG A 221 10.05 0.76 17.63
CA ARG A 221 8.71 1.37 17.70
C ARG A 221 7.77 0.78 16.65
N TYR A 222 8.28 0.52 15.43
CA TYR A 222 7.50 -0.17 14.41
C TYR A 222 7.10 -1.57 14.87
N LEU A 223 8.03 -2.37 15.42
CA LEU A 223 7.74 -3.69 15.98
C LEU A 223 6.65 -3.64 17.04
N LEU A 224 6.73 -2.71 17.99
CA LEU A 224 5.72 -2.56 19.05
C LEU A 224 4.35 -2.21 18.47
N ARG A 225 4.28 -1.26 17.52
CA ARG A 225 3.04 -0.91 16.85
C ARG A 225 2.46 -2.12 16.10
N TYR A 226 3.25 -2.85 15.34
CA TYR A 226 2.82 -4.04 14.62
C TYR A 226 2.27 -5.12 15.56
N ARG A 227 2.90 -5.34 16.72
CA ARG A 227 2.39 -6.23 17.76
C ARG A 227 1.03 -5.81 18.28
N ILE A 228 0.83 -4.50 18.54
CA ILE A 228 -0.45 -3.94 19.00
C ILE A 228 -1.53 -4.16 17.94
N GLU A 229 -1.24 -3.90 16.67
CA GLU A 229 -2.18 -4.11 15.55
C GLU A 229 -2.59 -5.60 15.45
N LYS A 230 -1.64 -6.52 15.55
CA LYS A 230 -1.94 -7.97 15.57
C LYS A 230 -2.76 -8.38 16.79
N ALA A 231 -2.45 -7.82 17.95
CA ALA A 231 -3.19 -8.09 19.16
C ALA A 231 -4.63 -7.54 19.10
N ALA A 232 -4.85 -6.36 18.57
CA ALA A 232 -6.18 -5.80 18.34
C ALA A 232 -7.01 -6.71 17.42
N GLY A 233 -6.43 -7.19 16.32
CA GLY A 233 -7.09 -8.16 15.44
C GLY A 233 -7.48 -9.46 16.15
N LEU A 234 -6.60 -9.99 17.02
CA LEU A 234 -6.91 -11.19 17.81
C LEU A 234 -7.99 -10.96 18.87
N LEU A 235 -8.02 -9.77 19.49
CA LEU A 235 -9.07 -9.40 20.44
C LEU A 235 -10.46 -9.35 19.78
N LEU A 236 -10.53 -8.89 18.53
CA LEU A 236 -11.79 -8.79 17.77
C LEU A 236 -12.23 -10.14 17.17
N SER A 237 -11.29 -11.03 16.85
CA SER A 237 -11.58 -12.28 16.12
C SER A 237 -11.56 -13.54 16.98
N THR A 238 -11.19 -13.45 18.27
CA THR A 238 -11.07 -14.62 19.16
C THR A 238 -11.61 -14.32 20.57
N GLU A 239 -11.91 -15.38 21.32
CA GLU A 239 -12.32 -15.30 22.73
C GLU A 239 -11.15 -15.42 23.71
N LYS A 240 -9.90 -15.30 23.22
CA LYS A 240 -8.70 -15.41 24.06
C LYS A 240 -8.60 -14.25 25.06
N LYS A 241 -8.04 -14.54 26.23
CA LYS A 241 -7.81 -13.49 27.24
C LYS A 241 -6.67 -12.55 26.80
N ALA A 242 -6.77 -11.27 27.18
CA ALA A 242 -5.78 -10.25 26.85
C ALA A 242 -4.32 -10.69 27.19
N GLY A 243 -4.10 -11.36 28.34
CA GLY A 243 -2.78 -11.87 28.69
C GLY A 243 -2.24 -12.97 27.77
N GLU A 244 -3.11 -13.85 27.25
CA GLU A 244 -2.72 -14.86 26.27
C GLU A 244 -2.37 -14.20 24.92
N ILE A 245 -3.17 -13.22 24.50
CA ILE A 245 -2.94 -12.45 23.28
C ILE A 245 -1.62 -11.67 23.38
N ALA A 246 -1.35 -11.02 24.52
CA ALA A 246 -0.10 -10.33 24.75
C ALA A 246 1.11 -11.27 24.54
N THR A 247 1.05 -12.47 25.13
CA THR A 247 2.10 -13.49 24.98
C THR A 247 2.25 -13.95 23.52
N ILE A 248 1.14 -14.22 22.83
CA ILE A 248 1.13 -14.63 21.42
C ILE A 248 1.75 -13.53 20.53
N CYS A 249 1.53 -12.27 20.86
CA CYS A 249 2.07 -11.13 20.11
C CYS A 249 3.50 -10.74 20.53
N GLY A 250 4.14 -11.50 21.44
CA GLY A 250 5.54 -11.29 21.82
C GLY A 250 5.76 -10.22 22.89
N PHE A 251 4.75 -9.86 23.67
CA PHE A 251 4.93 -9.01 24.84
C PHE A 251 5.42 -9.86 26.02
N SER A 252 6.61 -9.54 26.51
CA SER A 252 7.20 -10.22 27.67
C SER A 252 6.62 -9.75 29.00
N ASP A 253 6.04 -8.56 29.04
CA ASP A 253 5.40 -7.96 30.21
C ASP A 253 4.03 -7.41 29.83
N ILE A 254 3.00 -7.96 30.48
CA ILE A 254 1.59 -7.55 30.28
C ILE A 254 1.36 -6.08 30.65
N SER A 255 2.22 -5.49 31.49
CA SER A 255 2.10 -4.08 31.88
C SER A 255 2.36 -3.12 30.70
N TYR A 256 2.98 -3.60 29.63
CA TYR A 256 3.22 -2.82 28.39
C TYR A 256 2.16 -3.07 27.31
N PHE A 257 1.27 -4.00 27.52
CA PHE A 257 0.15 -4.34 26.66
C PHE A 257 -1.13 -3.61 27.09
#